data_8ee9de71ebf5672a0d979b04660d5b78
#
_entry.id   8ee9de71ebf5672a0d979b04660d5b78
#
_cell.length_a   1.000
_cell.length_b   1.000
_cell.length_c   1.000
_cell.angle_alpha   90.00
_cell.angle_beta   90.00
_cell.angle_gamma   90.00
#
_symmetry.space_group_name_H-M   'P 1'
#
loop_
_entity.id
_entity.type
_entity.pdbx_description
1 polymer ?
#
loop_
_entity_poly.entity_id
_entity_poly.type
_entity_poly.pdbx_seq_one_letter_code
_entity_poly.pdbx_strand_id
1 'polypeptide(L)'
;MKELKIKNIKINAYGNLENKEINLEDNINIIHGENEAGKSTLLSYIVNTLYGISKTKDGREISDYEKYKPWNSTEFSGKLSYKLEDGEEYEIFRDFNKKNPKIYNSKLEDITANFDTDKKDGSKFFVEQTGIDKQTYLSTVVSMQQEVRLEEKDQNILIQRIANLASSGEDNVSYKKAVQKLQEKIRDEIGTNKTSQKPINIIEKEINDITRKIEEIKPYQNRKYEIDEQKEQTEEELKELEIQMKILKELKEGMQEEDGYEKELDIKEKNRSQNVTKIKELKAEENNAEADGEDRE
;
A
#
# COMPACT_ATOMS: atom_id res chain seq x y z
N MET A 1 -4.70 21.68 -18.81
CA MET A 1 -4.28 21.67 -17.38
C MET A 1 -5.44 21.07 -16.62
N LYS A 2 -5.25 20.00 -15.88
CA LYS A 2 -6.36 19.37 -15.16
C LYS A 2 -6.87 20.32 -14.07
N GLU A 3 -8.15 20.63 -14.07
CA GLU A 3 -8.77 21.50 -13.07
C GLU A 3 -8.75 20.79 -11.70
N LEU A 4 -8.26 21.49 -10.67
CA LEU A 4 -8.27 21.02 -9.29
C LEU A 4 -9.19 21.91 -8.46
N LYS A 5 -10.14 21.32 -7.74
CA LYS A 5 -11.01 22.03 -6.78
C LYS A 5 -10.83 21.45 -5.39
N ILE A 6 -10.34 22.24 -4.46
CA ILE A 6 -10.32 21.87 -3.04
C ILE A 6 -11.72 22.01 -2.48
N LYS A 7 -12.23 20.99 -1.80
CA LYS A 7 -13.59 20.96 -1.27
C LYS A 7 -13.67 21.19 0.24
N ASN A 8 -12.81 20.48 0.98
CA ASN A 8 -12.79 20.56 2.44
C ASN A 8 -11.35 20.54 2.94
N ILE A 9 -11.12 21.33 3.96
CA ILE A 9 -9.84 21.41 4.69
C ILE A 9 -10.14 21.18 6.15
N LYS A 10 -9.61 20.10 6.72
CA LYS A 10 -9.73 19.81 8.15
C LYS A 10 -8.35 19.72 8.76
N ILE A 11 -8.06 20.63 9.67
CA ILE A 11 -6.77 20.74 10.35
C ILE A 11 -6.97 20.30 11.80
N ASN A 12 -6.35 19.21 12.20
CA ASN A 12 -6.30 18.83 13.60
C ASN A 12 -5.34 19.77 14.36
N ALA A 13 -4.08 19.82 13.90
CA ALA A 13 -3.12 20.82 14.36
C ALA A 13 -2.03 21.05 13.30
N TYR A 14 -1.73 22.32 13.01
CA TYR A 14 -0.68 22.76 12.08
C TYR A 14 -0.30 24.22 12.36
N GLY A 15 0.93 24.46 12.80
CA GLY A 15 1.37 25.80 13.23
C GLY A 15 0.51 26.33 14.38
N ASN A 16 -0.12 27.48 14.15
CA ASN A 16 -1.07 28.11 15.07
C ASN A 16 -2.53 27.73 14.82
N LEU A 17 -2.80 26.84 13.85
CA LEU A 17 -4.15 26.38 13.52
C LEU A 17 -4.44 25.07 14.23
N GLU A 18 -5.49 25.04 15.05
CA GLU A 18 -5.94 23.84 15.77
C GLU A 18 -7.45 23.67 15.60
N ASN A 19 -7.90 22.44 15.36
CA ASN A 19 -9.30 22.06 15.24
C ASN A 19 -10.11 22.97 14.29
N LYS A 20 -9.55 23.24 13.10
CA LYS A 20 -10.20 24.04 12.08
C LYS A 20 -10.78 23.17 10.97
N GLU A 21 -12.00 23.50 10.56
CA GLU A 21 -12.63 22.87 9.39
C GLU A 21 -13.19 23.99 8.50
N ILE A 22 -12.84 23.91 7.21
CA ILE A 22 -13.20 24.92 6.21
C ILE A 22 -13.76 24.19 5.00
N ASN A 23 -15.01 24.46 4.68
CA ASN A 23 -15.63 24.02 3.44
C ASN A 23 -15.49 25.10 2.39
N LEU A 24 -15.07 24.74 1.19
CA LEU A 24 -14.86 25.65 0.08
C LEU A 24 -15.93 25.43 -0.99
N GLU A 25 -16.41 26.53 -1.54
CA GLU A 25 -17.37 26.53 -2.65
C GLU A 25 -16.64 26.39 -4.00
N ASP A 26 -17.38 26.07 -5.05
CA ASP A 26 -16.81 25.85 -6.38
C ASP A 26 -16.25 27.10 -7.06
N ASN A 27 -16.59 28.27 -6.57
CA ASN A 27 -16.18 29.56 -7.11
C ASN A 27 -15.09 30.22 -6.25
N ILE A 28 -15.10 31.55 -6.17
CA ILE A 28 -14.14 32.32 -5.39
C ILE A 28 -14.47 32.20 -3.91
N ASN A 29 -13.47 31.82 -3.12
CA ASN A 29 -13.53 31.75 -1.67
C ASN A 29 -12.65 32.84 -1.08
N ILE A 30 -13.18 33.67 -0.19
CA ILE A 30 -12.43 34.74 0.47
C ILE A 30 -12.21 34.35 1.93
N ILE A 31 -10.94 34.15 2.29
CA ILE A 31 -10.53 33.86 3.66
C ILE A 31 -9.98 35.15 4.27
N HIS A 32 -10.75 35.75 5.19
CA HIS A 32 -10.39 36.98 5.86
C HIS A 32 -9.99 36.72 7.31
N GLY A 33 -9.09 37.56 7.85
CA GLY A 33 -8.65 37.52 9.24
C GLY A 33 -7.57 38.58 9.49
N GLU A 34 -7.36 38.92 10.75
CA GLU A 34 -6.32 39.83 11.18
C GLU A 34 -4.90 39.30 10.86
N ASN A 35 -3.90 40.14 11.04
CA ASN A 35 -2.52 39.71 10.96
C ASN A 35 -2.29 38.59 12.00
N GLU A 36 -1.46 37.63 11.67
CA GLU A 36 -1.16 36.45 12.51
C GLU A 36 -2.33 35.45 12.72
N ALA A 37 -3.51 35.70 12.15
CA ALA A 37 -4.66 34.78 12.22
C ALA A 37 -4.44 33.41 11.53
N GLY A 38 -3.29 33.19 10.91
CA GLY A 38 -2.94 31.91 10.31
C GLY A 38 -3.26 31.80 8.81
N LYS A 39 -3.55 32.89 8.09
CA LYS A 39 -3.84 32.83 6.63
C LYS A 39 -2.71 32.20 5.81
N SER A 40 -1.48 32.66 6.06
CA SER A 40 -0.29 32.08 5.39
C SER A 40 0.01 30.66 5.87
N THR A 41 -0.32 30.34 7.12
CA THR A 41 -0.22 29.01 7.69
C THR A 41 -1.18 28.04 6.99
N LEU A 42 -2.41 28.50 6.70
CA LEU A 42 -3.39 27.71 5.96
C LEU A 42 -2.92 27.42 4.53
N LEU A 43 -2.35 28.42 3.84
CA LEU A 43 -1.81 28.22 2.51
C LEU A 43 -0.66 27.20 2.51
N SER A 44 0.26 27.33 3.48
CA SER A 44 1.35 26.36 3.67
C SER A 44 0.83 24.97 4.02
N TYR A 45 -0.25 24.88 4.82
CA TYR A 45 -0.91 23.62 5.13
C TYR A 45 -1.39 22.91 3.85
N ILE A 46 -2.08 23.62 2.96
CA ILE A 46 -2.57 23.06 1.69
C ILE A 46 -1.38 22.53 0.88
N VAL A 47 -0.36 23.34 0.64
CA VAL A 47 0.82 22.95 -0.14
C VAL A 47 1.53 21.75 0.49
N ASN A 48 1.76 21.78 1.79
CA ASN A 48 2.47 20.70 2.48
C ASN A 48 1.61 19.44 2.63
N THR A 49 0.28 19.53 2.59
CA THR A 49 -0.59 18.37 2.52
C THR A 49 -0.49 17.68 1.15
N LEU A 50 -0.44 18.45 0.07
CA LEU A 50 -0.33 17.92 -1.29
C LEU A 50 1.06 17.32 -1.57
N TYR A 51 2.13 18.05 -1.26
CA TYR A 51 3.50 17.71 -1.69
C TYR A 51 4.40 17.15 -0.57
N GLY A 52 3.96 17.24 0.67
CA GLY A 52 4.80 16.89 1.82
C GLY A 52 5.57 18.08 2.38
N ILE A 53 5.92 17.95 3.67
CA ILE A 53 6.65 18.97 4.42
C ILE A 53 8.15 18.70 4.39
N SER A 54 8.96 19.73 4.13
CA SER A 54 10.41 19.60 4.16
C SER A 54 10.93 19.50 5.60
N LYS A 55 11.77 18.51 5.87
CA LYS A 55 12.51 18.33 7.13
C LYS A 55 13.95 18.81 7.03
N THR A 56 14.42 19.15 5.82
CA THR A 56 15.76 19.66 5.59
C THR A 56 15.78 21.18 5.73
N LYS A 57 16.85 21.68 6.34
CA LYS A 57 17.11 23.12 6.45
C LYS A 57 17.69 23.62 5.13
N ASP A 58 17.22 24.77 4.67
CA ASP A 58 17.83 25.46 3.55
C ASP A 58 18.70 26.60 4.10
N GLY A 59 20.01 26.39 4.05
CA GLY A 59 20.98 27.32 4.60
C GLY A 59 20.85 27.53 6.12
N ARG A 60 20.58 28.76 6.52
CA ARG A 60 20.42 29.20 7.93
C ARG A 60 18.96 29.15 8.41
N GLU A 61 18.02 28.94 7.52
CA GLU A 61 16.60 28.92 7.85
C GLU A 61 16.20 27.60 8.55
N ILE A 62 15.18 27.71 9.39
CA ILE A 62 14.57 26.52 10.00
C ILE A 62 13.76 25.78 8.95
N SER A 63 13.70 24.44 9.06
CA SER A 63 12.90 23.63 8.13
C SER A 63 11.41 23.97 8.25
N ASP A 64 10.63 23.74 7.16
CA ASP A 64 9.18 23.90 7.20
C ASP A 64 8.55 23.04 8.31
N TYR A 65 9.09 21.84 8.54
CA TYR A 65 8.64 20.97 9.62
C TYR A 65 8.79 21.64 11.00
N GLU A 66 9.92 22.25 11.30
CA GLU A 66 10.16 22.95 12.56
C GLU A 66 9.33 24.23 12.67
N LYS A 67 9.16 24.94 11.56
CA LYS A 67 8.39 26.21 11.48
C LYS A 67 6.89 25.99 11.74
N TYR A 68 6.31 24.89 11.24
CA TYR A 68 4.87 24.65 11.32
C TYR A 68 4.48 23.57 12.33
N LYS A 69 5.44 22.98 13.04
CA LYS A 69 5.14 22.06 14.12
C LYS A 69 4.37 22.77 15.24
N PRO A 70 3.19 22.28 15.64
CA PRO A 70 2.42 22.90 16.72
C PRO A 70 3.20 22.90 18.04
N TRP A 71 3.09 23.97 18.82
CA TRP A 71 3.79 24.11 20.10
C TRP A 71 2.99 23.50 21.25
N ASN A 72 1.65 23.57 21.15
CA ASN A 72 0.74 23.17 22.23
C ASN A 72 0.04 21.84 21.97
N SER A 73 0.36 21.13 20.88
CA SER A 73 -0.26 19.89 20.52
C SER A 73 0.78 18.83 20.15
N THR A 74 0.53 17.58 20.54
CA THR A 74 1.27 16.42 20.06
C THR A 74 0.78 15.98 18.68
N GLU A 75 -0.43 16.38 18.30
CA GLU A 75 -0.96 16.14 16.96
C GLU A 75 -0.33 17.11 15.97
N PHE A 76 0.03 16.60 14.82
CA PHE A 76 0.54 17.39 13.70
C PHE A 76 -0.01 16.75 12.42
N SER A 77 -1.30 16.97 12.19
CA SER A 77 -2.03 16.25 11.16
C SER A 77 -3.26 16.99 10.67
N GLY A 78 -3.81 16.50 9.57
CA GLY A 78 -5.09 16.98 9.05
C GLY A 78 -5.51 16.24 7.79
N LYS A 79 -6.64 16.68 7.23
CA LYS A 79 -7.24 16.13 6.02
C LYS A 79 -7.48 17.24 4.99
N LEU A 80 -7.43 16.87 3.74
CA LEU A 80 -7.77 17.73 2.62
C LEU A 80 -8.52 16.93 1.59
N SER A 81 -9.71 17.38 1.22
CA SER A 81 -10.51 16.76 0.16
C SER A 81 -10.51 17.65 -1.07
N TYR A 82 -10.31 17.04 -2.23
CA TYR A 82 -10.27 17.74 -3.52
C TYR A 82 -10.89 16.90 -4.62
N LYS A 83 -11.28 17.56 -5.68
CA LYS A 83 -11.83 16.97 -6.89
C LYS A 83 -10.96 17.34 -8.09
N LEU A 84 -10.73 16.38 -8.97
CA LEU A 84 -10.05 16.57 -10.25
C LEU A 84 -11.06 16.75 -11.40
N GLU A 85 -10.58 17.18 -12.55
CA GLU A 85 -11.37 17.42 -13.77
C GLU A 85 -12.14 16.16 -14.26
N ASP A 86 -11.60 14.97 -14.00
CA ASP A 86 -12.23 13.69 -14.29
C ASP A 86 -13.49 13.40 -13.44
N GLY A 87 -13.78 14.27 -12.49
CA GLY A 87 -14.91 14.15 -11.57
C GLY A 87 -14.63 13.30 -10.34
N GLU A 88 -13.45 12.68 -10.26
CA GLU A 88 -13.05 11.87 -9.11
C GLU A 88 -12.69 12.76 -7.90
N GLU A 89 -13.15 12.32 -6.74
CA GLU A 89 -12.88 12.98 -5.46
C GLU A 89 -11.89 12.15 -4.64
N TYR A 90 -10.97 12.86 -4.02
CA TYR A 90 -9.92 12.27 -3.20
C TYR A 90 -9.87 12.93 -1.83
N GLU A 91 -9.62 12.15 -0.79
CA GLU A 91 -9.31 12.63 0.55
C GLU A 91 -7.88 12.25 0.92
N ILE A 92 -7.09 13.21 1.33
CA ILE A 92 -5.74 12.99 1.87
C ILE A 92 -5.80 13.15 3.38
N PHE A 93 -5.35 12.17 4.12
CA PHE A 93 -4.97 12.31 5.51
C PHE A 93 -3.46 12.36 5.63
N ARG A 94 -2.93 13.47 6.15
CA ARG A 94 -1.50 13.63 6.37
C ARG A 94 -1.19 13.80 7.85
N ASP A 95 -0.41 12.88 8.37
CA ASP A 95 0.33 13.01 9.62
C ASP A 95 1.74 13.50 9.27
N PHE A 96 2.06 14.76 9.57
CA PHE A 96 3.34 15.38 9.18
C PHE A 96 4.55 14.80 9.94
N ASN A 97 4.32 14.05 11.02
CA ASN A 97 5.38 13.28 11.67
C ASN A 97 5.79 12.08 10.80
N LYS A 98 4.88 11.55 10.00
CA LYS A 98 5.10 10.45 9.06
C LYS A 98 5.51 10.97 7.68
N LYS A 99 6.15 10.12 6.92
CA LYS A 99 6.63 10.48 5.58
C LYS A 99 5.49 10.45 4.54
N ASN A 100 4.72 9.38 4.55
CA ASN A 100 3.68 9.16 3.56
C ASN A 100 2.30 9.53 4.11
N PRO A 101 1.45 10.18 3.29
CA PRO A 101 0.05 10.39 3.62
C PRO A 101 -0.73 9.10 3.44
N LYS A 102 -1.98 9.10 3.88
CA LYS A 102 -3.00 8.14 3.42
C LYS A 102 -3.91 8.85 2.43
N ILE A 103 -4.22 8.16 1.34
CA ILE A 103 -5.01 8.70 0.23
C ILE A 103 -6.21 7.79 0.04
N TYR A 104 -7.38 8.39 0.02
CA TYR A 104 -8.65 7.71 -0.14
C TYR A 104 -9.35 8.21 -1.40
N ASN A 105 -10.03 7.31 -2.10
CA ASN A 105 -10.90 7.63 -3.23
C ASN A 105 -12.32 8.04 -2.75
N SER A 106 -13.20 8.35 -3.68
CA SER A 106 -14.62 8.70 -3.41
C SER A 106 -15.40 7.62 -2.65
N LYS A 107 -14.95 6.37 -2.65
CA LYS A 107 -15.52 5.24 -1.91
C LYS A 107 -14.90 5.03 -0.53
N LEU A 108 -14.00 5.93 -0.10
CA LEU A 108 -13.19 5.81 1.13
C LEU A 108 -12.26 4.59 1.17
N GLU A 109 -11.89 4.04 0.00
CA GLU A 109 -10.90 2.98 -0.10
C GLU A 109 -9.49 3.58 -0.04
N ASP A 110 -8.60 2.95 0.73
CA ASP A 110 -7.20 3.36 0.82
C ASP A 110 -6.46 2.97 -0.46
N ILE A 111 -6.12 3.96 -1.27
CA ILE A 111 -5.42 3.81 -2.54
C ILE A 111 -3.95 4.25 -2.46
N THR A 112 -3.42 4.43 -1.26
CA THR A 112 -2.04 4.93 -1.03
C THR A 112 -0.98 4.08 -1.75
N ALA A 113 -1.19 2.77 -1.83
CA ALA A 113 -0.27 1.83 -2.47
C ALA A 113 -0.19 1.97 -4.01
N ASN A 114 -1.15 2.67 -4.63
CA ASN A 114 -1.19 2.84 -6.09
C ASN A 114 -0.20 3.92 -6.59
N PHE A 115 0.42 4.67 -5.67
CA PHE A 115 1.32 5.77 -6.00
C PHE A 115 2.76 5.47 -5.64
N ASP A 116 3.67 5.89 -6.49
CA ASP A 116 5.10 5.75 -6.27
C ASP A 116 5.57 6.52 -5.02
N THR A 117 6.50 5.92 -4.31
CA THR A 117 7.10 6.50 -3.11
C THR A 117 8.59 6.73 -3.31
N ASP A 118 9.00 7.97 -3.26
CA ASP A 118 10.41 8.35 -3.26
C ASP A 118 11.02 8.20 -1.87
N LYS A 119 12.26 7.67 -1.80
CA LYS A 119 12.98 7.50 -0.52
C LYS A 119 13.24 8.83 0.18
N LYS A 120 13.38 9.93 -0.56
CA LYS A 120 13.70 11.26 -0.03
C LYS A 120 12.44 12.08 0.21
N ASP A 121 11.56 12.18 -0.78
CA ASP A 121 10.45 13.14 -0.78
C ASP A 121 9.09 12.53 -0.39
N GLY A 122 9.00 11.20 -0.26
CA GLY A 122 7.77 10.49 0.10
C GLY A 122 6.88 10.19 -1.11
N SER A 123 5.59 10.02 -0.88
CA SER A 123 4.65 9.70 -1.96
C SER A 123 4.48 10.86 -2.95
N LYS A 124 4.54 10.55 -4.24
CA LYS A 124 4.41 11.50 -5.36
C LYS A 124 3.00 11.56 -5.93
N PHE A 125 2.00 11.10 -5.19
CA PHE A 125 0.62 10.95 -5.66
C PHE A 125 0.09 12.17 -6.41
N PHE A 126 0.31 13.37 -5.88
CA PHE A 126 -0.24 14.59 -6.47
C PHE A 126 0.45 14.96 -7.79
N VAL A 127 1.76 14.70 -7.89
CA VAL A 127 2.51 14.88 -9.14
C VAL A 127 2.05 13.87 -10.19
N GLU A 128 1.79 12.63 -9.80
CA GLU A 128 1.29 11.59 -10.71
C GLU A 128 -0.12 11.87 -11.22
N GLN A 129 -0.99 12.40 -10.34
CA GLN A 129 -2.36 12.76 -10.71
C GLN A 129 -2.44 13.99 -11.60
N THR A 130 -1.63 15.02 -11.33
CA THR A 130 -1.75 16.33 -11.97
C THR A 130 -0.66 16.63 -12.99
N GLY A 131 0.48 15.95 -12.90
CA GLY A 131 1.68 16.28 -13.68
C GLY A 131 2.44 17.51 -13.20
N ILE A 132 2.01 18.14 -12.07
CA ILE A 132 2.58 19.40 -11.57
C ILE A 132 3.46 19.12 -10.36
N ASP A 133 4.74 19.45 -10.43
CA ASP A 133 5.65 19.38 -9.28
C ASP A 133 5.46 20.57 -8.32
N LYS A 134 5.97 20.42 -7.07
CA LYS A 134 5.82 21.43 -6.01
C LYS A 134 6.29 22.82 -6.43
N GLN A 135 7.40 22.90 -7.13
CA GLN A 135 8.02 24.19 -7.51
C GLN A 135 7.18 24.90 -8.58
N THR A 136 6.69 24.17 -9.57
CA THR A 136 5.76 24.70 -10.56
C THR A 136 4.45 25.15 -9.90
N TYR A 137 3.92 24.37 -8.98
CA TYR A 137 2.70 24.73 -8.25
C TYR A 137 2.87 26.03 -7.46
N LEU A 138 3.99 26.17 -6.74
CA LEU A 138 4.31 27.38 -5.98
C LEU A 138 4.50 28.61 -6.88
N SER A 139 5.13 28.45 -8.04
CA SER A 139 5.43 29.56 -8.94
C SER A 139 4.28 29.99 -9.84
N THR A 140 3.25 29.14 -10.04
CA THR A 140 2.15 29.39 -10.99
C THR A 140 0.77 29.46 -10.36
N VAL A 141 0.52 28.67 -9.32
CA VAL A 141 -0.80 28.56 -8.69
C VAL A 141 -0.87 29.34 -7.38
N VAL A 142 0.23 29.39 -6.64
CA VAL A 142 0.30 30.03 -5.34
C VAL A 142 0.96 31.42 -5.48
N SER A 143 0.26 32.47 -5.05
CA SER A 143 0.84 33.81 -4.97
C SER A 143 1.04 34.19 -3.50
N MET A 144 2.29 34.20 -3.04
CA MET A 144 2.66 34.61 -1.69
C MET A 144 3.08 36.09 -1.65
N GLN A 145 2.92 36.71 -0.50
CA GLN A 145 3.13 38.15 -0.33
C GLN A 145 4.60 38.62 -0.57
N GLN A 146 5.57 37.70 -0.50
CA GLN A 146 7.00 37.98 -0.66
C GLN A 146 7.63 37.45 -1.95
N GLU A 147 6.92 36.63 -2.72
CA GLU A 147 7.47 35.90 -3.88
C GLU A 147 6.96 36.43 -5.23
N VAL A 148 6.84 37.75 -5.38
CA VAL A 148 6.55 38.36 -6.69
C VAL A 148 7.78 38.30 -7.61
N ARG A 149 8.96 37.97 -7.10
CA ARG A 149 10.17 37.72 -7.89
C ARG A 149 10.45 36.26 -7.99
N LEU A 150 10.20 35.68 -9.17
CA LEU A 150 10.71 34.35 -9.52
C LEU A 150 12.23 34.36 -9.36
N GLU A 151 12.77 33.46 -8.55
CA GLU A 151 14.22 33.25 -8.50
C GLU A 151 14.73 32.86 -9.89
N GLU A 152 15.97 33.21 -10.21
CA GLU A 152 16.57 32.93 -11.52
C GLU A 152 16.50 31.44 -11.91
N LYS A 153 16.52 30.56 -10.92
CA LYS A 153 16.36 29.12 -11.06
C LYS A 153 14.94 28.73 -11.49
N ASP A 154 13.94 29.38 -10.97
CA ASP A 154 12.52 29.12 -11.28
C ASP A 154 12.14 29.68 -12.62
N GLN A 155 12.70 30.85 -13.00
CA GLN A 155 12.58 31.40 -14.34
C GLN A 155 13.14 30.44 -15.38
N ASN A 156 14.30 29.83 -15.14
CA ASN A 156 14.90 28.87 -16.06
C ASN A 156 14.05 27.60 -16.23
N ILE A 157 13.38 27.13 -15.18
CA ILE A 157 12.46 25.99 -15.26
C ILE A 157 11.22 26.33 -16.09
N LEU A 158 10.63 27.49 -15.89
CA LEU A 158 9.48 27.97 -16.67
C LEU A 158 9.84 28.21 -18.13
N ILE A 159 10.97 28.83 -18.42
CA ILE A 159 11.48 29.05 -19.78
C ILE A 159 11.70 27.70 -20.47
N GLN A 160 12.27 26.71 -19.79
CA GLN A 160 12.47 25.38 -20.32
C GLN A 160 11.15 24.67 -20.65
N ARG A 161 10.13 24.80 -19.80
CA ARG A 161 8.79 24.24 -20.06
C ARG A 161 8.10 24.94 -21.23
N ILE A 162 8.14 26.26 -21.28
CA ILE A 162 7.60 27.03 -22.42
C ILE A 162 8.30 26.63 -23.71
N ALA A 163 9.62 26.48 -23.69
CA ALA A 163 10.39 26.06 -24.85
C ALA A 163 10.04 24.63 -25.30
N ASN A 164 9.81 23.73 -24.34
CA ASN A 164 9.37 22.36 -24.64
C ASN A 164 7.95 22.32 -25.23
N LEU A 165 7.01 23.08 -24.66
CA LEU A 165 5.65 23.24 -25.21
C LEU A 165 5.66 23.80 -26.61
N ALA A 166 6.49 24.83 -26.87
CA ALA A 166 6.61 25.44 -28.19
C ALA A 166 7.23 24.52 -29.25
N SER A 167 8.10 23.59 -28.83
CA SER A 167 8.82 22.68 -29.75
C SER A 167 8.13 21.35 -29.98
N SER A 168 7.45 20.80 -28.98
CA SER A 168 6.87 19.43 -28.99
C SER A 168 5.36 19.41 -28.80
N GLY A 169 4.75 20.53 -28.38
CA GLY A 169 3.33 20.58 -28.00
C GLY A 169 2.99 19.90 -26.66
N GLU A 170 3.99 19.35 -25.95
CA GLU A 170 3.82 18.67 -24.67
C GLU A 170 4.80 19.19 -23.64
N ASP A 171 4.31 19.46 -22.44
CA ASP A 171 5.06 20.07 -21.32
C ASP A 171 6.23 19.19 -20.81
N ASN A 172 6.14 17.88 -21.00
CA ASN A 172 7.10 16.91 -20.45
C ASN A 172 8.10 16.34 -21.47
N VAL A 173 8.04 16.72 -22.75
CA VAL A 173 8.90 16.15 -23.77
C VAL A 173 10.08 17.09 -24.07
N SER A 174 11.19 16.86 -23.38
CA SER A 174 12.48 17.44 -23.76
C SER A 174 13.29 16.39 -24.49
N TYR A 175 13.71 16.68 -25.75
CA TYR A 175 14.60 15.82 -26.54
C TYR A 175 15.84 15.40 -25.73
N LYS A 176 16.45 16.32 -24.98
CA LYS A 176 17.60 16.05 -24.13
C LYS A 176 17.26 15.08 -23.00
N LYS A 177 16.12 15.24 -22.33
CA LYS A 177 15.65 14.31 -21.29
C LYS A 177 15.25 12.96 -21.86
N ALA A 178 14.63 12.94 -23.04
CA ALA A 178 14.26 11.70 -23.74
C ALA A 178 15.52 10.90 -24.12
N VAL A 179 16.52 11.55 -24.71
CA VAL A 179 17.80 10.92 -25.06
C VAL A 179 18.54 10.44 -23.81
N GLN A 180 18.55 11.24 -22.75
CA GLN A 180 19.20 10.86 -21.49
C GLN A 180 18.50 9.66 -20.83
N LYS A 181 17.17 9.66 -20.76
CA LYS A 181 16.39 8.51 -20.25
C LYS A 181 16.58 7.27 -21.12
N LEU A 182 16.64 7.42 -22.45
CA LEU A 182 16.92 6.31 -23.35
C LEU A 182 18.33 5.74 -23.11
N GLN A 183 19.33 6.60 -22.93
CA GLN A 183 20.71 6.19 -22.64
C GLN A 183 20.82 5.51 -21.27
N GLU A 184 20.12 6.02 -20.24
CA GLU A 184 20.04 5.40 -18.92
C GLU A 184 19.37 4.03 -19.03
N LYS A 185 18.24 3.94 -19.74
CA LYS A 185 17.52 2.68 -19.94
C LYS A 185 18.33 1.66 -20.74
N ILE A 186 19.03 2.08 -21.78
CA ILE A 186 19.96 1.23 -22.53
C ILE A 186 21.09 0.73 -21.62
N ARG A 187 21.66 1.60 -20.78
CA ARG A 187 22.73 1.21 -19.85
C ARG A 187 22.23 0.22 -18.80
N ASP A 188 21.02 0.44 -18.25
CA ASP A 188 20.47 -0.36 -17.17
C ASP A 188 19.92 -1.71 -17.69
N GLU A 189 19.22 -1.72 -18.83
CA GLU A 189 18.60 -2.93 -19.40
C GLU A 189 19.57 -3.74 -20.27
N ILE A 190 20.44 -3.08 -21.03
CA ILE A 190 21.36 -3.75 -21.97
C ILE A 190 22.77 -3.87 -21.37
N GLY A 191 23.13 -2.91 -20.51
CA GLY A 191 24.47 -2.82 -19.94
C GLY A 191 25.49 -2.22 -20.90
N THR A 192 26.72 -2.05 -20.41
CA THR A 192 27.86 -1.64 -21.21
C THR A 192 28.75 -2.86 -21.51
N ASN A 193 29.55 -2.83 -22.57
CA ASN A 193 30.46 -3.92 -22.95
C ASN A 193 31.48 -4.33 -21.84
N LYS A 194 31.54 -3.58 -20.73
CA LYS A 194 32.41 -3.82 -19.59
C LYS A 194 31.71 -4.50 -18.40
N THR A 195 30.38 -4.66 -18.43
CA THR A 195 29.65 -5.31 -17.34
C THR A 195 29.36 -6.76 -17.68
N SER A 196 29.90 -7.67 -16.87
CA SER A 196 29.81 -9.12 -17.11
C SER A 196 28.42 -9.72 -16.84
N GLN A 197 27.48 -8.99 -16.23
CA GLN A 197 26.11 -9.44 -16.02
C GLN A 197 25.15 -8.33 -16.40
N LYS A 198 24.34 -8.61 -17.41
CA LYS A 198 23.23 -7.72 -17.81
C LYS A 198 22.06 -7.92 -16.85
N PRO A 199 21.31 -6.86 -16.49
CA PRO A 199 20.12 -6.99 -15.63
C PRO A 199 19.13 -8.04 -16.13
N ILE A 200 18.96 -8.15 -17.45
CA ILE A 200 18.07 -9.15 -18.06
C ILE A 200 18.51 -10.59 -17.76
N ASN A 201 19.83 -10.87 -17.76
CA ASN A 201 20.36 -12.20 -17.46
C ASN A 201 20.19 -12.56 -15.98
N ILE A 202 20.20 -11.55 -15.10
CA ILE A 202 19.96 -11.74 -13.66
C ILE A 202 18.48 -12.12 -13.46
N ILE A 203 17.56 -11.38 -14.09
CA ILE A 203 16.12 -11.65 -14.02
C ILE A 203 15.80 -13.01 -14.63
N GLU A 204 16.38 -13.36 -15.78
CA GLU A 204 16.21 -14.69 -16.38
C GLU A 204 16.68 -15.81 -15.45
N LYS A 205 17.81 -15.60 -14.76
CA LYS A 205 18.30 -16.57 -13.77
C LYS A 205 17.35 -16.68 -12.57
N GLU A 206 16.85 -15.56 -12.05
CA GLU A 206 15.87 -15.55 -10.97
C GLU A 206 14.57 -16.26 -11.38
N ILE A 207 14.07 -15.99 -12.60
CA ILE A 207 12.89 -16.68 -13.15
C ILE A 207 13.11 -18.20 -13.20
N ASN A 208 14.28 -18.65 -13.71
CA ASN A 208 14.60 -20.05 -13.79
C ASN A 208 14.73 -20.69 -12.40
N ASP A 209 15.33 -19.99 -11.43
CA ASP A 209 15.45 -20.47 -10.06
C ASP A 209 14.08 -20.56 -9.36
N ILE A 210 13.20 -19.58 -9.57
CA ILE A 210 11.82 -19.61 -9.07
C ILE A 210 11.03 -20.72 -9.76
N THR A 211 11.14 -20.87 -11.06
CA THR A 211 10.45 -21.93 -11.80
C THR A 211 10.85 -23.32 -11.29
N ARG A 212 12.16 -23.53 -11.04
CA ARG A 212 12.65 -24.78 -10.45
C ARG A 212 12.05 -25.02 -9.06
N LYS A 213 12.01 -24.00 -8.20
CA LYS A 213 11.38 -24.10 -6.88
C LYS A 213 9.88 -24.44 -6.97
N ILE A 214 9.16 -23.85 -7.91
CA ILE A 214 7.75 -24.19 -8.16
C ILE A 214 7.61 -25.66 -8.56
N GLU A 215 8.48 -26.16 -9.42
CA GLU A 215 8.46 -27.58 -9.82
C GLU A 215 8.80 -28.52 -8.65
N GLU A 216 9.69 -28.11 -7.76
CA GLU A 216 10.04 -28.86 -6.54
C GLU A 216 8.89 -28.88 -5.53
N ILE A 217 8.10 -27.81 -5.43
CA ILE A 217 6.96 -27.69 -4.49
C ILE A 217 5.71 -28.46 -5.01
N LYS A 218 5.51 -28.55 -6.32
CA LYS A 218 4.35 -29.17 -6.93
C LYS A 218 4.00 -30.58 -6.40
N PRO A 219 4.98 -31.49 -6.20
CA PRO A 219 4.70 -32.81 -5.62
C PRO A 219 4.16 -32.75 -4.18
N TYR A 220 4.63 -31.78 -3.39
CA TYR A 220 4.14 -31.60 -2.01
C TYR A 220 2.71 -31.08 -1.97
N GLN A 221 2.33 -30.18 -2.88
CA GLN A 221 0.93 -29.76 -3.01
C GLN A 221 0.01 -30.93 -3.40
N ASN A 222 0.42 -31.76 -4.37
CA ASN A 222 -0.36 -32.93 -4.75
C ASN A 222 -0.48 -33.91 -3.58
N ARG A 223 0.62 -34.13 -2.84
CA ARG A 223 0.60 -35.00 -1.66
C ARG A 223 -0.32 -34.46 -0.56
N LYS A 224 -0.35 -33.13 -0.37
CA LYS A 224 -1.28 -32.48 0.57
C LYS A 224 -2.74 -32.78 0.19
N TYR A 225 -3.12 -32.61 -1.08
CA TYR A 225 -4.48 -32.93 -1.54
C TYR A 225 -4.87 -34.40 -1.29
N GLU A 226 -3.94 -35.34 -1.55
CA GLU A 226 -4.19 -36.74 -1.29
C GLU A 226 -4.40 -37.05 0.20
N ILE A 227 -3.61 -36.41 1.06
CA ILE A 227 -3.71 -36.53 2.52
C ILE A 227 -5.04 -35.91 3.03
N ASP A 228 -5.41 -34.74 2.52
CA ASP A 228 -6.68 -34.09 2.88
C ASP A 228 -7.88 -34.95 2.49
N GLU A 229 -7.88 -35.57 1.31
CA GLU A 229 -8.94 -36.48 0.87
C GLU A 229 -9.01 -37.74 1.76
N GLN A 230 -7.86 -38.37 2.07
CA GLN A 230 -7.81 -39.51 2.97
C GLN A 230 -8.28 -39.16 4.38
N LYS A 231 -7.95 -37.98 4.87
CA LYS A 231 -8.37 -37.48 6.17
C LYS A 231 -9.89 -37.32 6.22
N GLU A 232 -10.51 -36.71 5.20
CA GLU A 232 -11.95 -36.51 5.11
C GLU A 232 -12.69 -37.84 5.11
N GLN A 233 -12.25 -38.80 4.30
CA GLN A 233 -12.81 -40.16 4.27
C GLN A 233 -12.71 -40.84 5.63
N THR A 234 -11.56 -40.74 6.31
CA THR A 234 -11.36 -41.38 7.61
C THR A 234 -12.19 -40.73 8.71
N GLU A 235 -12.44 -39.40 8.60
CA GLU A 235 -13.32 -38.68 9.51
C GLU A 235 -14.79 -39.05 9.33
N GLU A 236 -15.24 -39.32 8.09
CA GLU A 236 -16.58 -39.84 7.81
C GLU A 236 -16.77 -41.26 8.38
N GLU A 237 -15.82 -42.16 8.13
CA GLU A 237 -15.85 -43.50 8.72
C GLU A 237 -15.88 -43.48 10.23
N LEU A 238 -15.13 -42.56 10.86
CA LEU A 238 -15.13 -42.39 12.30
C LEU A 238 -16.50 -42.00 12.83
N LYS A 239 -17.18 -41.01 12.17
CA LYS A 239 -18.53 -40.59 12.56
C LYS A 239 -19.53 -41.73 12.45
N GLU A 240 -19.48 -42.53 11.38
CA GLU A 240 -20.34 -43.68 11.22
C GLU A 240 -20.13 -44.73 12.33
N LEU A 241 -18.87 -45.04 12.67
CA LEU A 241 -18.52 -45.93 13.76
C LEU A 241 -18.98 -45.40 15.12
N GLU A 242 -18.88 -44.10 15.37
CA GLU A 242 -19.35 -43.47 16.61
C GLU A 242 -20.88 -43.62 16.77
N ILE A 243 -21.61 -43.44 15.68
CA ILE A 243 -23.07 -43.62 15.67
C ILE A 243 -23.42 -45.10 15.97
N GLN A 244 -22.74 -46.04 15.30
CA GLN A 244 -22.95 -47.47 15.53
C GLN A 244 -22.64 -47.86 16.98
N MET A 245 -21.52 -47.36 17.51
CA MET A 245 -21.17 -47.59 18.94
C MET A 245 -22.23 -47.09 19.88
N LYS A 246 -22.80 -45.90 19.61
CA LYS A 246 -23.87 -45.32 20.44
C LYS A 246 -25.12 -46.20 20.42
N ILE A 247 -25.52 -46.67 19.24
CA ILE A 247 -26.68 -47.58 19.06
C ILE A 247 -26.43 -48.88 19.84
N LEU A 248 -25.23 -49.50 19.68
CA LEU A 248 -24.88 -50.72 20.39
C LEU A 248 -24.86 -50.55 21.90
N LYS A 249 -24.40 -49.42 22.41
CA LYS A 249 -24.45 -49.10 23.83
C LYS A 249 -25.87 -48.96 24.36
N GLU A 250 -26.74 -48.28 23.62
CA GLU A 250 -28.17 -48.13 23.96
C GLU A 250 -28.90 -49.51 23.91
N LEU A 251 -28.57 -50.36 22.93
CA LEU A 251 -29.13 -51.72 22.88
C LEU A 251 -28.63 -52.62 24.04
N LYS A 252 -27.33 -52.52 24.41
CA LYS A 252 -26.75 -53.21 25.54
C LYS A 252 -27.41 -52.86 26.86
N GLU A 253 -27.68 -51.56 27.07
CA GLU A 253 -28.42 -51.08 28.28
C GLU A 253 -29.87 -51.56 28.33
N GLY A 254 -30.50 -51.79 27.13
CA GLY A 254 -31.88 -52.27 27.04
C GLY A 254 -32.10 -53.80 27.06
N MET A 255 -31.05 -54.61 26.90
CA MET A 255 -31.14 -56.09 26.80
C MET A 255 -30.21 -56.76 27.78
N GLN A 256 -30.77 -57.67 28.59
CA GLN A 256 -30.04 -58.47 29.66
C GLN A 256 -29.18 -59.61 29.11
N GLU A 257 -28.82 -59.64 27.83
CA GLU A 257 -27.94 -60.70 27.26
C GLU A 257 -26.53 -60.12 26.98
N GLU A 258 -25.63 -60.32 27.95
CA GLU A 258 -24.34 -59.63 28.05
C GLU A 258 -23.24 -60.07 27.07
N ASP A 259 -23.13 -61.31 26.66
CA ASP A 259 -21.86 -61.83 26.08
C ASP A 259 -21.64 -61.58 24.57
N GLY A 260 -22.68 -61.35 23.80
CA GLY A 260 -22.56 -61.13 22.32
C GLY A 260 -22.19 -59.68 21.95
N TYR A 261 -22.78 -58.73 22.64
CA TYR A 261 -22.65 -57.29 22.32
C TYR A 261 -21.38 -56.68 22.88
N GLU A 262 -20.80 -57.24 23.99
CA GLU A 262 -19.50 -56.82 24.49
C GLU A 262 -18.38 -57.01 23.45
N LYS A 263 -18.38 -58.16 22.82
CA LYS A 263 -17.37 -58.50 21.78
C LYS A 263 -17.49 -57.57 20.57
N GLU A 264 -18.70 -57.24 20.14
CA GLU A 264 -18.93 -56.36 19.02
C GLU A 264 -18.58 -54.90 19.38
N LEU A 265 -18.89 -54.45 20.59
CA LEU A 265 -18.50 -53.14 21.09
C LEU A 265 -16.96 -53.01 21.16
N ASP A 266 -16.27 -54.00 21.69
CA ASP A 266 -14.80 -54.02 21.75
C ASP A 266 -14.16 -53.92 20.33
N ILE A 267 -14.74 -54.62 19.35
CA ILE A 267 -14.28 -54.51 17.97
C ILE A 267 -14.46 -53.13 17.42
N LYS A 268 -15.62 -52.48 17.67
CA LYS A 268 -15.91 -51.11 17.22
C LYS A 268 -15.03 -50.10 17.92
N GLU A 269 -14.76 -50.25 19.21
CA GLU A 269 -13.83 -49.39 19.96
C GLU A 269 -12.40 -49.49 19.45
N LYS A 270 -11.96 -50.73 19.11
CA LYS A 270 -10.65 -50.96 18.54
C LYS A 270 -10.51 -50.31 17.16
N ASN A 271 -11.52 -50.43 16.30
CA ASN A 271 -11.54 -49.81 14.99
C ASN A 271 -11.56 -48.26 15.13
N ARG A 272 -12.36 -47.73 16.05
CA ARG A 272 -12.37 -46.27 16.37
C ARG A 272 -10.98 -45.80 16.78
N SER A 273 -10.31 -46.50 17.69
CA SER A 273 -8.96 -46.13 18.13
C SER A 273 -7.95 -46.14 17.00
N GLN A 274 -8.03 -47.14 16.09
CA GLN A 274 -7.16 -47.21 14.91
C GLN A 274 -7.41 -46.02 13.96
N ASN A 275 -8.68 -45.67 13.70
CA ASN A 275 -9.03 -44.53 12.86
C ASN A 275 -8.58 -43.20 13.48
N VAL A 276 -8.73 -43.00 14.81
CA VAL A 276 -8.20 -41.82 15.53
C VAL A 276 -6.68 -41.71 15.39
N THR A 277 -5.98 -42.86 15.48
CA THR A 277 -4.52 -42.87 15.29
C THR A 277 -4.17 -42.50 13.87
N LYS A 278 -4.86 -43.08 12.87
CA LYS A 278 -4.64 -42.76 11.46
C LYS A 278 -4.90 -41.29 11.12
N ILE A 279 -5.96 -40.71 11.69
CA ILE A 279 -6.22 -39.24 11.55
C ILE A 279 -5.08 -38.40 12.17
N LYS A 280 -4.53 -38.81 13.32
CA LYS A 280 -3.39 -38.13 13.93
C LYS A 280 -2.13 -38.23 13.07
N GLU A 281 -1.88 -39.40 12.49
CA GLU A 281 -0.76 -39.62 11.57
C GLU A 281 -0.91 -38.78 10.30
N LEU A 282 -2.11 -38.78 9.68
CA LEU A 282 -2.40 -37.94 8.52
C LEU A 282 -2.26 -36.43 8.82
N LYS A 283 -2.72 -35.97 10.00
CA LYS A 283 -2.50 -34.58 10.44
C LYS A 283 -1.02 -34.25 10.63
N ALA A 284 -0.24 -35.20 11.13
CA ALA A 284 1.21 -35.01 11.28
C ALA A 284 1.93 -34.97 9.91
N GLU A 285 1.50 -35.81 8.95
CA GLU A 285 2.01 -35.79 7.58
C GLU A 285 1.62 -34.48 6.86
N GLU A 286 0.38 -33.99 7.05
CA GLU A 286 -0.08 -32.71 6.53
C GLU A 286 0.79 -31.55 7.05
N ASN A 287 1.01 -31.47 8.38
CA ASN A 287 1.85 -30.44 9.00
C ASN A 287 3.31 -30.52 8.50
N ASN A 288 3.85 -31.74 8.32
CA ASN A 288 5.20 -31.91 7.78
C ASN A 288 5.28 -31.50 6.31
N ALA A 289 4.25 -31.80 5.51
CA ALA A 289 4.19 -31.38 4.11
C ALA A 289 4.07 -29.85 3.97
N GLU A 290 3.37 -29.19 4.90
CA GLU A 290 3.31 -27.71 4.97
C GLU A 290 4.65 -27.12 5.39
N ALA A 291 5.31 -27.69 6.42
CA ALA A 291 6.62 -27.22 6.88
C ALA A 291 7.69 -27.39 5.79
N ASP A 292 7.71 -28.52 5.07
CA ASP A 292 8.62 -28.75 3.94
C ASP A 292 8.34 -27.81 2.74
N GLY A 293 7.11 -27.26 2.64
CA GLY A 293 6.72 -26.28 1.66
C GLY A 293 7.20 -24.86 2.05
N GLU A 294 7.06 -24.48 3.32
CA GLU A 294 7.47 -23.16 3.84
C GLU A 294 9.00 -22.97 3.88
N ASP A 295 9.76 -24.05 4.14
CA ASP A 295 11.23 -23.98 4.12
C ASP A 295 11.82 -23.84 2.70
N ARG A 296 10.98 -23.88 1.65
CA ARG A 296 11.41 -23.82 0.24
C ARG A 296 10.91 -22.58 -0.52
N GLU A 297 10.12 -21.71 0.13
CA GLU A 297 9.80 -20.38 -0.38
C GLU A 297 10.86 -19.36 0.10
#